data_baf80dfdc9fb38fe563a14a874bc4239
#
_entry.id   baf80dfdc9fb38fe563a14a874bc4239
#
_cell.length_a   1.000
_cell.length_b   1.000
_cell.length_c   1.000
_cell.angle_alpha   90.00
_cell.angle_beta   90.00
_cell.angle_gamma   90.00
#
_symmetry.space_group_name_H-M   'P 1'
#
loop_
_entity.id
_entity.type
_entity.pdbx_description
1 polymer ?
#
loop_
_entity_poly.entity_id
_entity_poly.type
_entity_poly.pdbx_seq_one_letter_code
_entity_poly.pdbx_strand_id
1 'polypeptide(L)'
;MLAKYDVHAKLVAYHKFNEQDCSDRLIEMIKNGQNVAIITDAGMPSISDPGAEVIAKCHAQGVEVETVPGPTALATAIALSGIKASGFTFLGFLPEKTTDKTSILLKCANTGLPIVLYVAPHDLTKTANTLLDVLGDRTVYVARELTKIHESVTVTSLANFECEERGEIVMIVDGIASQNPLNSLSVAKHISHYVNLGMDKKDAVKQVAKDRGIPKNEVYQQAIEM
;
A
#
# COMPACT_ATOMS: atom_id res chain seq x y z
N MET A 1 -10.94 17.74 19.80
CA MET A 1 -9.64 17.45 20.46
C MET A 1 -9.24 18.56 21.42
N LEU A 2 -9.01 19.78 20.99
CA LEU A 2 -8.45 20.87 21.83
C LEU A 2 -9.27 21.18 23.07
N ALA A 3 -10.60 21.28 22.94
CA ALA A 3 -11.48 21.52 24.11
C ALA A 3 -11.37 20.44 25.21
N LYS A 4 -11.08 19.18 24.84
CA LYS A 4 -10.88 18.10 25.81
C LYS A 4 -9.64 18.30 26.70
N TYR A 5 -8.66 19.02 26.20
CA TYR A 5 -7.40 19.29 26.87
C TYR A 5 -7.26 20.74 27.32
N ASP A 6 -8.35 21.51 27.29
CA ASP A 6 -8.40 22.95 27.64
C ASP A 6 -7.33 23.78 26.89
N VAL A 7 -7.09 23.44 25.64
CA VAL A 7 -6.12 24.15 24.80
C VAL A 7 -6.83 25.26 24.04
N HIS A 8 -6.45 26.49 24.32
CA HIS A 8 -6.90 27.70 23.63
C HIS A 8 -5.84 28.17 22.67
N ALA A 9 -6.04 27.96 21.37
CA ALA A 9 -5.12 28.37 20.33
C ALA A 9 -5.87 28.95 19.11
N LYS A 10 -5.20 29.79 18.36
CA LYS A 10 -5.71 30.27 17.07
C LYS A 10 -5.72 29.11 16.08
N LEU A 11 -6.88 28.75 15.60
CA LEU A 11 -7.04 27.71 14.60
C LEU A 11 -6.92 28.28 13.20
N VAL A 12 -6.16 27.58 12.35
CA VAL A 12 -5.99 27.87 10.93
C VAL A 12 -6.39 26.62 10.17
N ALA A 13 -7.36 26.75 9.26
CA ALA A 13 -7.72 25.66 8.37
C ALA A 13 -6.59 25.39 7.38
N TYR A 14 -6.10 24.14 7.36
CA TYR A 14 -5.03 23.71 6.48
C TYR A 14 -5.47 22.42 5.79
N HIS A 15 -5.61 22.44 4.47
CA HIS A 15 -6.13 21.34 3.69
C HIS A 15 -5.54 21.35 2.27
N LYS A 16 -5.65 20.24 1.55
CA LYS A 16 -5.08 20.04 0.21
C LYS A 16 -5.26 21.19 -0.79
N PHE A 17 -6.36 21.94 -0.69
CA PHE A 17 -6.68 23.01 -1.64
C PHE A 17 -6.09 24.38 -1.27
N ASN A 18 -5.55 24.53 -0.05
CA ASN A 18 -4.96 25.80 0.40
C ASN A 18 -3.53 25.65 0.93
N GLU A 19 -2.93 24.44 0.79
CA GLU A 19 -1.60 24.15 1.35
C GLU A 19 -0.55 25.19 0.93
N GLN A 20 -0.54 25.58 -0.33
CA GLN A 20 0.49 26.47 -0.86
C GLN A 20 0.45 27.87 -0.21
N ASP A 21 -0.71 28.52 -0.26
CA ASP A 21 -0.88 29.89 0.28
C ASP A 21 -0.82 29.88 1.82
N CYS A 22 -1.41 28.86 2.43
CA CYS A 22 -1.42 28.74 3.88
C CYS A 22 -0.03 28.45 4.44
N SER A 23 0.79 27.66 3.75
CA SER A 23 2.16 27.37 4.17
C SER A 23 3.01 28.62 4.30
N ASP A 24 2.94 29.55 3.35
CA ASP A 24 3.71 30.79 3.41
C ASP A 24 3.33 31.64 4.61
N ARG A 25 2.03 31.74 4.89
CA ARG A 25 1.51 32.42 6.07
C ARG A 25 1.98 31.76 7.37
N LEU A 26 1.98 30.43 7.45
CA LEU A 26 2.47 29.70 8.62
C LEU A 26 3.95 29.93 8.86
N ILE A 27 4.76 29.96 7.80
CA ILE A 27 6.20 30.29 7.88
C ILE A 27 6.41 31.69 8.41
N GLU A 28 5.64 32.69 7.95
CA GLU A 28 5.72 34.06 8.47
C GLU A 28 5.37 34.12 9.96
N MET A 29 4.33 33.40 10.40
CA MET A 29 3.98 33.32 11.81
C MET A 29 5.14 32.76 12.65
N ILE A 30 5.80 31.70 12.19
CA ILE A 30 6.95 31.10 12.87
C ILE A 30 8.12 32.09 12.93
N LYS A 31 8.46 32.77 11.83
CA LYS A 31 9.52 33.77 11.78
C LYS A 31 9.26 34.97 12.72
N ASN A 32 7.99 35.24 13.01
CA ASN A 32 7.56 36.24 13.98
C ASN A 32 7.52 35.69 15.42
N GLY A 33 8.18 34.57 15.68
CA GLY A 33 8.32 33.96 17.02
C GLY A 33 7.12 33.17 17.52
N GLN A 34 6.18 32.80 16.65
CA GLN A 34 5.03 31.96 17.04
C GLN A 34 5.36 30.48 16.84
N ASN A 35 4.89 29.62 17.74
CA ASN A 35 4.90 28.18 17.54
C ASN A 35 3.65 27.74 16.76
N VAL A 36 3.84 26.88 15.79
CA VAL A 36 2.76 26.31 14.97
C VAL A 36 2.76 24.80 15.13
N ALA A 37 1.59 24.21 15.40
CA ALA A 37 1.41 22.77 15.45
C ALA A 37 0.42 22.32 14.35
N ILE A 38 0.78 21.29 13.60
CA ILE A 38 -0.12 20.63 12.65
C ILE A 38 -0.77 19.47 13.36
N ILE A 39 -2.10 19.42 13.34
CA ILE A 39 -2.89 18.31 13.88
C ILE A 39 -3.85 17.79 12.81
N THR A 40 -4.16 16.50 12.87
CA THR A 40 -5.13 15.83 12.00
C THR A 40 -6.26 15.22 12.82
N ASP A 41 -7.32 14.81 12.18
CA ASP A 41 -8.43 14.12 12.85
C ASP A 41 -8.02 12.72 13.32
N ALA A 42 -7.15 12.05 12.57
CA ALA A 42 -6.62 10.73 12.91
C ALA A 42 -5.23 10.49 12.30
N GLY A 43 -4.37 9.83 13.07
CA GLY A 43 -3.04 9.44 12.60
C GLY A 43 -2.01 10.55 12.56
N MET A 44 -0.91 10.31 11.86
CA MET A 44 0.21 11.25 11.69
C MET A 44 -0.07 12.24 10.58
N PRO A 45 0.11 13.55 10.81
CA PRO A 45 0.11 14.55 9.73
C PRO A 45 1.10 14.19 8.62
N SER A 46 0.84 14.67 7.40
CA SER A 46 1.70 14.48 6.21
C SER A 46 1.79 13.05 5.67
N ILE A 47 1.17 12.07 6.32
CA ILE A 47 1.08 10.69 5.83
C ILE A 47 -0.29 10.48 5.20
N SER A 48 -0.42 10.74 3.91
CA SER A 48 -1.70 10.82 3.15
C SER A 48 -2.65 11.93 3.63
N ASP A 49 -2.15 12.83 4.46
CA ASP A 49 -2.81 14.02 4.97
C ASP A 49 -2.01 15.28 4.57
N PRO A 50 -2.61 16.48 4.62
CA PRO A 50 -1.90 17.72 4.41
C PRO A 50 -0.74 17.93 5.39
N GLY A 51 0.35 18.58 4.93
CA GLY A 51 1.50 18.92 5.78
C GLY A 51 2.86 18.87 5.08
N ALA A 52 3.00 18.02 4.08
CA ALA A 52 4.29 17.85 3.40
C ALA A 52 4.82 19.16 2.79
N GLU A 53 3.95 19.99 2.25
CA GLU A 53 4.31 21.28 1.62
C GLU A 53 4.93 22.26 2.64
N VAL A 54 4.28 22.47 3.77
CA VAL A 54 4.81 23.40 4.79
C VAL A 54 6.09 22.86 5.42
N ILE A 55 6.22 21.55 5.62
CA ILE A 55 7.45 20.94 6.13
C ILE A 55 8.60 21.14 5.15
N ALA A 56 8.37 20.90 3.85
CA ALA A 56 9.38 21.15 2.82
C ALA A 56 9.82 22.63 2.79
N LYS A 57 8.88 23.55 2.90
CA LYS A 57 9.18 24.98 2.99
C LYS A 57 9.94 25.34 4.27
N CYS A 58 9.63 24.73 5.41
CA CYS A 58 10.38 24.90 6.65
C CYS A 58 11.84 24.51 6.45
N HIS A 59 12.11 23.31 5.93
CA HIS A 59 13.47 22.86 5.64
C HIS A 59 14.21 23.80 4.68
N ALA A 60 13.55 24.24 3.60
CA ALA A 60 14.15 25.16 2.62
C ALA A 60 14.51 26.52 3.22
N GLN A 61 13.85 26.95 4.29
CA GLN A 61 14.05 28.26 4.93
C GLN A 61 14.76 28.17 6.29
N GLY A 62 15.29 27.00 6.67
CA GLY A 62 16.01 26.80 7.92
C GLY A 62 15.13 26.92 9.17
N VAL A 63 13.83 26.69 9.04
CA VAL A 63 12.89 26.64 10.16
C VAL A 63 12.95 25.24 10.76
N GLU A 64 13.12 25.16 12.07
CA GLU A 64 13.15 23.90 12.80
C GLU A 64 11.77 23.21 12.78
N VAL A 65 11.77 21.89 12.58
CA VAL A 65 10.57 21.06 12.55
C VAL A 65 10.78 19.89 13.49
N GLU A 66 9.89 19.75 14.45
CA GLU A 66 9.85 18.61 15.36
C GLU A 66 8.61 17.74 15.09
N THR A 67 8.67 16.49 15.48
CA THR A 67 7.54 15.58 15.41
C THR A 67 7.29 14.90 16.74
N VAL A 68 6.02 14.79 17.10
CA VAL A 68 5.59 13.92 18.20
C VAL A 68 5.21 12.58 17.56
N PRO A 69 5.95 11.50 17.84
CA PRO A 69 5.62 10.19 17.29
C PRO A 69 4.21 9.76 17.70
N GLY A 70 3.45 9.27 16.74
CA GLY A 70 2.05 8.87 16.94
C GLY A 70 1.66 7.64 16.12
N PRO A 71 0.44 7.14 16.31
CA PRO A 71 -0.08 6.00 15.57
C PRO A 71 -0.24 6.33 14.10
N THR A 72 0.00 5.33 13.25
CA THR A 72 -0.36 5.39 11.82
C THR A 72 -1.13 4.13 11.44
N ALA A 73 -2.20 4.27 10.68
CA ALA A 73 -2.97 3.13 10.19
C ALA A 73 -2.08 2.19 9.36
N LEU A 74 -1.16 2.75 8.57
CA LEU A 74 -0.14 2.01 7.82
C LEU A 74 0.67 1.05 8.70
N ALA A 75 1.34 1.56 9.72
CA ALA A 75 2.22 0.75 10.57
C ALA A 75 1.42 -0.26 11.41
N THR A 76 0.25 0.14 11.90
CA THR A 76 -0.65 -0.73 12.65
C THR A 76 -1.15 -1.89 11.79
N ALA A 77 -1.59 -1.64 10.56
CA ALA A 77 -2.05 -2.68 9.65
C ALA A 77 -0.93 -3.67 9.30
N ILE A 78 0.28 -3.18 8.99
CA ILE A 78 1.43 -4.05 8.72
C ILE A 78 1.74 -4.94 9.93
N ALA A 79 1.76 -4.39 11.14
CA ALA A 79 2.01 -5.16 12.35
C ALA A 79 0.95 -6.25 12.58
N LEU A 80 -0.32 -5.95 12.30
CA LEU A 80 -1.43 -6.90 12.45
C LEU A 80 -1.50 -7.95 11.33
N SER A 81 -0.96 -7.66 10.14
CA SER A 81 -1.00 -8.60 9.00
C SER A 81 -0.14 -9.84 9.24
N GLY A 82 0.90 -9.75 10.05
CA GLY A 82 1.87 -10.84 10.25
C GLY A 82 2.69 -11.15 9.00
N ILE A 83 2.70 -10.28 7.99
CA ILE A 83 3.43 -10.48 6.74
C ILE A 83 4.93 -10.47 7.00
N LYS A 84 5.63 -11.49 6.50
CA LYS A 84 7.09 -11.60 6.66
C LYS A 84 7.77 -11.01 5.42
N ALA A 85 8.14 -9.74 5.48
CA ALA A 85 8.84 -9.06 4.40
C ALA A 85 9.96 -8.17 4.95
N SER A 86 11.01 -7.97 4.14
CA SER A 86 12.12 -7.07 4.48
C SER A 86 11.77 -5.58 4.36
N GLY A 87 10.60 -5.27 3.80
CA GLY A 87 10.08 -3.93 3.59
C GLY A 87 8.71 -3.99 2.94
N PHE A 88 8.13 -2.85 2.63
CA PHE A 88 6.86 -2.72 1.92
C PHE A 88 6.85 -1.44 1.08
N THR A 89 5.97 -1.37 0.10
CA THR A 89 5.71 -0.17 -0.69
C THR A 89 4.38 0.45 -0.25
N PHE A 90 4.42 1.66 0.27
CA PHE A 90 3.21 2.40 0.61
C PHE A 90 2.82 3.36 -0.51
N LEU A 91 1.60 3.26 -1.01
CA LEU A 91 1.08 4.10 -2.09
C LEU A 91 -0.01 5.08 -1.63
N GLY A 92 -0.50 4.96 -0.37
CA GLY A 92 -1.65 5.73 0.05
C GLY A 92 -2.89 5.39 -0.79
N PHE A 93 -3.65 6.41 -1.19
CA PHE A 93 -4.77 6.23 -2.13
C PHE A 93 -4.29 6.15 -3.57
N LEU A 94 -4.81 5.19 -4.33
CA LEU A 94 -4.49 5.07 -5.75
C LEU A 94 -5.06 6.25 -6.55
N PRO A 95 -4.39 6.66 -7.64
CA PRO A 95 -4.93 7.68 -8.55
C PRO A 95 -6.28 7.28 -9.12
N GLU A 96 -7.11 8.23 -9.52
CA GLU A 96 -8.42 7.93 -10.13
C GLU A 96 -8.29 7.31 -11.52
N LYS A 97 -7.35 7.80 -12.34
CA LYS A 97 -7.15 7.34 -13.73
C LYS A 97 -6.60 5.91 -13.77
N THR A 98 -7.25 5.04 -14.51
CA THR A 98 -6.87 3.62 -14.66
C THR A 98 -5.44 3.45 -15.20
N THR A 99 -5.02 4.26 -16.17
CA THR A 99 -3.66 4.23 -16.71
C THR A 99 -2.60 4.48 -15.65
N ASP A 100 -2.84 5.44 -14.77
CA ASP A 100 -1.91 5.83 -13.72
C ASP A 100 -1.87 4.76 -12.62
N LYS A 101 -3.05 4.20 -12.24
CA LYS A 101 -3.15 3.05 -11.33
C LYS A 101 -2.30 1.87 -11.85
N THR A 102 -2.54 1.45 -13.09
CA THR A 102 -1.83 0.33 -13.69
C THR A 102 -0.32 0.57 -13.74
N SER A 103 0.10 1.78 -14.15
CA SER A 103 1.52 2.13 -14.23
C SER A 103 2.23 2.04 -12.88
N ILE A 104 1.63 2.58 -11.80
CA ILE A 104 2.24 2.55 -10.47
C ILE A 104 2.25 1.13 -9.89
N LEU A 105 1.19 0.35 -10.08
CA LEU A 105 1.10 -1.03 -9.61
C LEU A 105 2.11 -1.94 -10.31
N LEU A 106 2.31 -1.80 -11.63
CA LEU A 106 3.33 -2.55 -12.37
C LEU A 106 4.75 -2.23 -11.89
N LYS A 107 5.04 -0.97 -11.55
CA LYS A 107 6.34 -0.59 -10.96
C LYS A 107 6.55 -1.27 -9.61
N CYS A 108 5.52 -1.30 -8.76
CA CYS A 108 5.59 -1.94 -7.45
C CYS A 108 5.68 -3.47 -7.55
N ALA A 109 4.99 -4.09 -8.51
CA ALA A 109 5.04 -5.54 -8.72
C ALA A 109 6.47 -6.08 -8.93
N ASN A 110 7.32 -5.29 -9.58
CA ASN A 110 8.70 -5.67 -9.85
C ASN A 110 9.60 -5.67 -8.59
N THR A 111 9.16 -5.09 -7.49
CA THR A 111 9.93 -5.05 -6.25
C THR A 111 9.83 -6.33 -5.44
N GLY A 112 8.78 -7.12 -5.65
CA GLY A 112 8.45 -8.29 -4.83
C GLY A 112 8.07 -7.95 -3.38
N LEU A 113 7.93 -6.66 -3.05
CA LEU A 113 7.54 -6.19 -1.72
C LEU A 113 6.00 -6.11 -1.60
N PRO A 114 5.44 -6.31 -0.40
CA PRO A 114 4.04 -6.04 -0.15
C PRO A 114 3.67 -4.59 -0.48
N ILE A 115 2.47 -4.41 -1.03
CA ILE A 115 1.93 -3.10 -1.37
C ILE A 115 0.87 -2.74 -0.34
N VAL A 116 0.99 -1.56 0.26
CA VAL A 116 0.04 -1.04 1.25
C VAL A 116 -0.72 0.13 0.66
N LEU A 117 -2.04 0.07 0.74
CA LEU A 117 -2.98 1.04 0.18
C LEU A 117 -3.94 1.53 1.26
N TYR A 118 -4.32 2.80 1.18
CA TYR A 118 -5.55 3.31 1.77
C TYR A 118 -6.66 3.22 0.72
N VAL A 119 -7.81 2.71 1.11
CA VAL A 119 -8.92 2.48 0.17
C VAL A 119 -10.20 3.06 0.75
N ALA A 120 -10.87 3.89 -0.05
CA ALA A 120 -12.20 4.36 0.30
C ALA A 120 -13.20 3.18 0.24
N PRO A 121 -14.17 3.09 1.16
CA PRO A 121 -15.09 1.97 1.20
C PRO A 121 -15.76 1.65 -0.15
N HIS A 122 -16.27 2.67 -0.81
CA HIS A 122 -16.98 2.55 -2.09
C HIS A 122 -16.08 2.14 -3.28
N ASP A 123 -14.75 2.16 -3.10
CA ASP A 123 -13.78 1.75 -4.12
C ASP A 123 -13.13 0.39 -3.80
N LEU A 124 -13.52 -0.26 -2.70
CA LEU A 124 -12.81 -1.44 -2.19
C LEU A 124 -12.81 -2.60 -3.19
N THR A 125 -13.98 -3.07 -3.61
CA THR A 125 -14.12 -4.15 -4.59
C THR A 125 -13.51 -3.78 -5.94
N LYS A 126 -13.70 -2.55 -6.40
CA LYS A 126 -13.11 -2.06 -7.65
C LYS A 126 -11.57 -2.05 -7.59
N THR A 127 -11.02 -1.66 -6.44
CA THR A 127 -9.57 -1.67 -6.21
C THR A 127 -9.04 -3.11 -6.21
N ALA A 128 -9.70 -4.05 -5.52
CA ALA A 128 -9.32 -5.45 -5.50
C ALA A 128 -9.32 -6.06 -6.92
N ASN A 129 -10.34 -5.80 -7.73
CA ASN A 129 -10.39 -6.24 -9.13
C ASN A 129 -9.24 -5.65 -9.96
N THR A 130 -8.94 -4.36 -9.81
CA THR A 130 -7.80 -3.74 -10.49
C THR A 130 -6.47 -4.38 -10.09
N LEU A 131 -6.29 -4.69 -8.81
CA LEU A 131 -5.10 -5.38 -8.30
C LEU A 131 -5.00 -6.80 -8.87
N LEU A 132 -6.12 -7.54 -8.92
CA LEU A 132 -6.17 -8.87 -9.52
C LEU A 132 -5.77 -8.84 -11.00
N ASP A 133 -6.33 -7.91 -11.76
CA ASP A 133 -6.04 -7.76 -13.21
C ASP A 133 -4.56 -7.43 -13.47
N VAL A 134 -3.93 -6.60 -12.63
CA VAL A 134 -2.56 -6.11 -12.83
C VAL A 134 -1.52 -7.04 -12.21
N LEU A 135 -1.78 -7.56 -11.00
CA LEU A 135 -0.80 -8.30 -10.21
C LEU A 135 -1.01 -9.82 -10.23
N GLY A 136 -2.18 -10.28 -10.72
CA GLY A 136 -2.62 -11.65 -10.54
C GLY A 136 -3.11 -11.93 -9.12
N ASP A 137 -3.49 -13.17 -8.86
CA ASP A 137 -3.99 -13.56 -7.53
C ASP A 137 -2.89 -13.47 -6.48
N ARG A 138 -3.22 -12.80 -5.36
CA ARG A 138 -2.34 -12.55 -4.22
C ARG A 138 -3.10 -12.62 -2.92
N THR A 139 -2.43 -13.01 -1.85
CA THR A 139 -2.97 -12.85 -0.50
C THR A 139 -3.15 -11.38 -0.18
N VAL A 140 -4.29 -11.06 0.40
CA VAL A 140 -4.66 -9.71 0.80
C VAL A 140 -5.07 -9.70 2.27
N TYR A 141 -4.55 -8.72 3.00
CA TYR A 141 -4.95 -8.40 4.35
C TYR A 141 -5.73 -7.10 4.32
N VAL A 142 -6.94 -7.11 4.82
CA VAL A 142 -7.81 -5.93 4.89
C VAL A 142 -8.01 -5.57 6.35
N ALA A 143 -7.32 -4.53 6.79
CA ALA A 143 -7.47 -3.96 8.13
C ALA A 143 -8.50 -2.83 8.05
N ARG A 144 -9.57 -2.95 8.84
CA ARG A 144 -10.71 -2.04 8.82
C ARG A 144 -10.97 -1.46 10.19
N GLU A 145 -11.30 -0.16 10.24
CA GLU A 145 -11.70 0.55 11.45
C GLU A 145 -10.72 0.37 12.62
N LEU A 146 -9.42 0.36 12.33
CA LEU A 146 -8.38 0.19 13.32
C LEU A 146 -8.56 1.14 14.52
N THR A 147 -8.42 0.61 15.73
CA THR A 147 -8.61 1.30 17.02
C THR A 147 -10.06 1.70 17.35
N LYS A 148 -11.04 1.32 16.54
CA LYS A 148 -12.47 1.61 16.71
C LYS A 148 -13.25 0.36 17.15
N ILE A 149 -14.52 0.54 17.53
CA ILE A 149 -15.40 -0.55 18.02
C ILE A 149 -15.55 -1.69 16.99
N HIS A 150 -15.48 -1.36 15.69
CA HIS A 150 -15.65 -2.32 14.60
C HIS A 150 -14.33 -2.70 13.94
N GLU A 151 -13.23 -2.64 14.69
CA GLU A 151 -11.92 -3.08 14.22
C GLU A 151 -11.98 -4.54 13.74
N SER A 152 -11.44 -4.77 12.55
CA SER A 152 -11.31 -6.13 12.01
C SER A 152 -10.11 -6.24 11.09
N VAL A 153 -9.52 -7.43 11.03
CA VAL A 153 -8.52 -7.80 10.03
C VAL A 153 -9.00 -9.08 9.34
N THR A 154 -9.20 -8.99 8.04
CA THR A 154 -9.61 -10.12 7.20
C THR A 154 -8.45 -10.51 6.29
N VAL A 155 -8.21 -11.81 6.17
CA VAL A 155 -7.22 -12.38 5.25
C VAL A 155 -7.96 -13.14 4.16
N THR A 156 -7.71 -12.79 2.90
CA THR A 156 -8.35 -13.39 1.73
C THR A 156 -7.40 -13.42 0.55
N SER A 157 -7.87 -13.76 -0.64
CA SER A 157 -7.12 -13.59 -1.89
C SER A 157 -7.82 -12.59 -2.82
N LEU A 158 -7.08 -12.02 -3.77
CA LEU A 158 -7.69 -11.13 -4.76
C LEU A 158 -8.72 -11.84 -5.62
N ALA A 159 -8.52 -13.14 -5.92
CA ALA A 159 -9.46 -13.94 -6.71
C ALA A 159 -10.77 -14.28 -5.96
N ASN A 160 -10.72 -14.33 -4.61
CA ASN A 160 -11.87 -14.62 -3.76
C ASN A 160 -12.17 -13.46 -2.82
N PHE A 161 -12.07 -12.25 -3.34
CA PHE A 161 -12.19 -11.04 -2.53
C PHE A 161 -13.64 -10.77 -2.12
N GLU A 162 -13.90 -10.94 -0.82
CA GLU A 162 -15.17 -10.59 -0.18
C GLU A 162 -14.87 -9.85 1.12
N CYS A 163 -15.16 -8.56 1.17
CA CYS A 163 -14.97 -7.73 2.35
C CYS A 163 -16.08 -6.69 2.46
N GLU A 164 -16.38 -6.29 3.69
CA GLU A 164 -17.37 -5.24 3.96
C GLU A 164 -16.86 -3.86 3.50
N GLU A 165 -17.61 -3.20 2.64
CA GLU A 165 -17.30 -1.88 2.07
C GLU A 165 -17.72 -0.75 3.02
N ARG A 166 -17.11 -0.70 4.21
CA ARG A 166 -17.47 0.27 5.23
C ARG A 166 -16.28 0.68 6.10
N GLY A 167 -16.28 1.95 6.53
CA GLY A 167 -15.30 2.50 7.44
C GLY A 167 -13.95 2.84 6.78
N GLU A 168 -12.92 3.06 7.58
CA GLU A 168 -11.55 3.33 7.11
C GLU A 168 -10.82 2.01 6.84
N ILE A 169 -10.20 1.90 5.68
CA ILE A 169 -9.64 0.63 5.20
C ILE A 169 -8.18 0.79 4.81
N VAL A 170 -7.35 -0.09 5.35
CA VAL A 170 -5.99 -0.33 4.89
C VAL A 170 -5.94 -1.71 4.25
N MET A 171 -5.55 -1.76 2.98
CA MET A 171 -5.37 -3.00 2.23
C MET A 171 -3.87 -3.27 2.08
N ILE A 172 -3.43 -4.47 2.41
CA ILE A 172 -2.06 -4.94 2.19
C ILE A 172 -2.12 -6.11 1.23
N VAL A 173 -1.46 -5.97 0.09
CA VAL A 173 -1.35 -7.02 -0.93
C VAL A 173 0.04 -7.63 -0.84
N ASP A 174 0.12 -8.96 -0.72
CA ASP A 174 1.41 -9.65 -0.66
C ASP A 174 2.25 -9.35 -1.91
N GLY A 175 3.54 -9.14 -1.71
CA GLY A 175 4.51 -8.94 -2.79
C GLY A 175 4.72 -10.17 -3.66
N ILE A 176 4.44 -11.35 -3.10
CA ILE A 176 4.59 -12.64 -3.78
C ILE A 176 3.21 -13.08 -4.27
N ALA A 177 3.11 -13.48 -5.54
CA ALA A 177 1.89 -14.10 -6.06
C ALA A 177 1.48 -15.27 -5.16
N SER A 178 0.17 -15.44 -4.90
CA SER A 178 -0.32 -16.61 -4.18
C SER A 178 0.24 -17.86 -4.87
N GLN A 179 0.77 -18.78 -4.08
CA GLN A 179 1.46 -19.93 -4.66
C GLN A 179 0.48 -20.68 -5.56
N ASN A 180 0.78 -20.68 -6.88
CA ASN A 180 0.04 -21.51 -7.81
C ASN A 180 0.02 -22.95 -7.24
N PRO A 181 -1.16 -23.57 -7.05
CA PRO A 181 -1.23 -24.96 -6.53
C PRO A 181 -0.31 -25.92 -7.28
N LEU A 182 -0.01 -25.64 -8.54
CA LEU A 182 0.96 -26.36 -9.35
C LEU A 182 2.40 -26.24 -8.86
N ASN A 183 2.71 -25.25 -8.01
CA ASN A 183 4.04 -25.11 -7.42
C ASN A 183 4.38 -26.23 -6.41
N SER A 184 3.39 -26.96 -5.91
CA SER A 184 3.57 -28.17 -5.13
C SER A 184 4.03 -29.37 -5.96
N LEU A 185 3.83 -29.34 -7.28
CA LEU A 185 4.33 -30.35 -8.20
C LEU A 185 5.84 -30.19 -8.41
N SER A 186 6.52 -31.26 -8.87
CA SER A 186 7.88 -31.10 -9.40
C SER A 186 7.85 -30.15 -10.61
N VAL A 187 8.97 -29.48 -10.89
CA VAL A 187 9.09 -28.56 -12.03
C VAL A 187 8.70 -29.24 -13.34
N ALA A 188 9.12 -30.47 -13.50
CA ALA A 188 8.79 -31.33 -14.64
C ALA A 188 7.29 -31.55 -14.82
N LYS A 189 6.59 -31.95 -13.74
CA LYS A 189 5.13 -32.14 -13.75
C LYS A 189 4.38 -30.82 -14.01
N HIS A 190 4.91 -29.71 -13.50
CA HIS A 190 4.34 -28.39 -13.72
C HIS A 190 4.47 -27.97 -15.19
N ILE A 191 5.64 -28.20 -15.83
CA ILE A 191 5.82 -27.97 -17.27
C ILE A 191 4.89 -28.87 -18.08
N SER A 192 4.83 -30.17 -17.77
CA SER A 192 3.96 -31.13 -18.45
C SER A 192 2.48 -30.73 -18.36
N HIS A 193 2.05 -30.15 -17.26
CA HIS A 193 0.69 -29.64 -17.11
C HIS A 193 0.36 -28.60 -18.20
N TYR A 194 1.22 -27.58 -18.40
CA TYR A 194 0.98 -26.56 -19.41
C TYR A 194 1.12 -27.07 -20.83
N VAL A 195 2.05 -28.00 -21.07
CA VAL A 195 2.17 -28.65 -22.40
C VAL A 195 0.91 -29.46 -22.73
N ASN A 196 0.34 -30.17 -21.76
CA ASN A 196 -0.91 -30.92 -21.95
C ASN A 196 -2.12 -30.01 -22.20
N LEU A 197 -2.07 -28.75 -21.77
CA LEU A 197 -3.05 -27.72 -22.11
C LEU A 197 -2.82 -27.08 -23.47
N GLY A 198 -1.85 -27.56 -24.27
CA GLY A 198 -1.56 -27.09 -25.61
C GLY A 198 -0.51 -25.97 -25.70
N MET A 199 0.17 -25.66 -24.61
CA MET A 199 1.24 -24.65 -24.61
C MET A 199 2.55 -25.23 -25.19
N ASP A 200 3.27 -24.46 -26.01
CA ASP A 200 4.60 -24.86 -26.43
C ASP A 200 5.56 -25.03 -25.26
N LYS A 201 6.46 -26.03 -25.30
CA LYS A 201 7.40 -26.36 -24.21
C LYS A 201 8.21 -25.15 -23.75
N LYS A 202 8.64 -24.28 -24.68
CA LYS A 202 9.43 -23.09 -24.38
C LYS A 202 8.62 -22.02 -23.61
N ASP A 203 7.36 -21.88 -23.92
CA ASP A 203 6.45 -20.96 -23.26
C ASP A 203 5.94 -21.55 -21.92
N ALA A 204 5.73 -22.86 -21.85
CA ALA A 204 5.45 -23.56 -20.60
C ALA A 204 6.59 -23.36 -19.58
N VAL A 205 7.84 -23.44 -19.99
CA VAL A 205 8.99 -23.14 -19.11
C VAL A 205 8.99 -21.70 -18.63
N LYS A 206 8.65 -20.72 -19.47
CA LYS A 206 8.53 -19.31 -19.06
C LYS A 206 7.40 -19.13 -18.05
N GLN A 207 6.26 -19.80 -18.28
CA GLN A 207 5.12 -19.73 -17.38
C GLN A 207 5.44 -20.35 -16.03
N VAL A 208 6.06 -21.51 -15.99
CA VAL A 208 6.52 -22.15 -14.75
C VAL A 208 7.52 -21.31 -13.97
N ALA A 209 8.45 -20.64 -14.64
CA ALA A 209 9.39 -19.70 -14.03
C ALA A 209 8.64 -18.55 -13.35
N LYS A 210 7.65 -17.98 -14.05
CA LYS A 210 6.78 -16.92 -13.54
C LYS A 210 5.96 -17.38 -12.33
N ASP A 211 5.30 -18.54 -12.42
CA ASP A 211 4.45 -19.09 -11.37
C ASP A 211 5.22 -19.42 -10.09
N ARG A 212 6.47 -19.86 -10.23
CA ARG A 212 7.34 -20.22 -9.11
C ARG A 212 8.19 -19.05 -8.59
N GLY A 213 8.20 -17.93 -9.29
CA GLY A 213 9.06 -16.79 -8.93
C GLY A 213 10.56 -17.11 -9.00
N ILE A 214 10.99 -18.05 -9.85
CA ILE A 214 12.39 -18.47 -10.00
C ILE A 214 12.93 -18.11 -11.39
N PRO A 215 14.27 -17.93 -11.53
CA PRO A 215 14.87 -17.64 -12.82
C PRO A 215 14.60 -18.74 -13.85
N LYS A 216 14.34 -18.34 -15.10
CA LYS A 216 14.05 -19.25 -16.22
C LYS A 216 15.16 -20.30 -16.42
N ASN A 217 16.42 -19.92 -16.20
CA ASN A 217 17.55 -20.83 -16.34
C ASN A 217 17.49 -21.97 -15.31
N GLU A 218 17.04 -21.72 -14.11
CA GLU A 218 16.85 -22.72 -13.07
C GLU A 218 15.75 -23.72 -13.44
N VAL A 219 14.65 -23.25 -14.03
CA VAL A 219 13.60 -24.13 -14.55
C VAL A 219 14.13 -25.01 -15.69
N TYR A 220 14.94 -24.46 -16.56
CA TYR A 220 15.57 -25.26 -17.64
C TYR A 220 16.51 -26.33 -17.12
N GLN A 221 17.36 -26.02 -16.13
CA GLN A 221 18.25 -27.02 -15.54
C GLN A 221 17.47 -28.20 -14.94
N GLN A 222 16.43 -27.90 -14.17
CA GLN A 222 15.55 -28.94 -13.58
C GLN A 222 14.71 -29.68 -14.60
N ALA A 223 14.51 -29.13 -15.81
CA ALA A 223 13.79 -29.77 -16.90
C ALA A 223 14.68 -30.66 -17.78
N ILE A 224 16.01 -30.50 -17.72
CA ILE A 224 17.01 -31.29 -18.49
C ILE A 224 17.41 -32.58 -17.75
N GLU A 225 17.27 -32.60 -16.42
CA GLU A 225 17.51 -33.80 -15.60
C GLU A 225 16.43 -34.88 -15.75
N MET A 226 15.55 -34.73 -16.72
CA MET A 226 14.51 -35.67 -17.17
C MET A 226 14.89 -36.35 -18.48
#